data_375d78bd4fa89ffb03adcb109eabbd3d
#
_entry.id   375d78bd4fa89ffb03adcb109eabbd3d
#
_cell.length_a   1.000
_cell.length_b   1.000
_cell.length_c   1.000
_cell.angle_alpha   90.00
_cell.angle_beta   90.00
_cell.angle_gamma   90.00
#
_symmetry.space_group_name_H-M   'P 1'
#
loop_
_entity.id
_entity.type
_entity.pdbx_description
1 polymer ?
#
loop_
_entity_poly.entity_id
_entity_poly.type
_entity_poly.pdbx_seq_one_letter_code
_entity_poly.pdbx_strand_id
1 'polypeptide(L)'
;MSEKLEQMIIDALSKTASPFLIYLFGSYVKQTEHPDSDIDIAFLSKDKKLGKYELFLIAQDIASKLNRDVDLIDLNQASTVFQAQVISTGKVIYNIDNREKSQFEMKILKMYAKLNEERAPILERINESGTIHL
;
A
#
# COMPACT_ATOMS: atom_id res chain seq x y z
N MET A 1 -9.37 -6.45 18.35
CA MET A 1 -10.00 -5.89 17.14
C MET A 1 -9.24 -6.26 15.89
N SER A 2 -7.97 -6.17 15.96
CA SER A 2 -7.14 -6.28 14.78
C SER A 2 -7.20 -7.63 14.08
N GLU A 3 -7.07 -8.74 14.80
CA GLU A 3 -7.01 -10.06 14.18
C GLU A 3 -8.29 -10.43 13.42
N LYS A 4 -9.43 -10.12 13.97
CA LYS A 4 -10.71 -10.43 13.32
C LYS A 4 -10.90 -9.58 12.08
N LEU A 5 -10.58 -8.29 12.16
CA LEU A 5 -10.68 -7.36 11.04
C LEU A 5 -9.71 -7.77 9.93
N GLU A 6 -8.47 -8.09 10.29
CA GLU A 6 -7.48 -8.52 9.33
C GLU A 6 -7.90 -9.82 8.63
N GLN A 7 -8.46 -10.77 9.37
CA GLN A 7 -8.92 -12.02 8.79
C GLN A 7 -10.07 -11.81 7.81
N MET A 8 -10.98 -10.90 8.10
CA MET A 8 -12.06 -10.56 7.18
C MET A 8 -11.53 -9.98 5.87
N ILE A 9 -10.51 -9.13 5.96
CA ILE A 9 -9.86 -8.55 4.78
C ILE A 9 -9.17 -9.65 3.96
N ILE A 10 -8.42 -10.51 4.63
CA ILE A 10 -7.71 -11.62 3.98
C ILE A 10 -8.69 -12.52 3.24
N ASP A 11 -9.77 -12.90 3.91
CA ASP A 11 -10.76 -13.80 3.32
C ASP A 11 -11.43 -13.18 2.09
N ALA A 12 -11.80 -11.91 2.18
CA ALA A 12 -12.44 -11.21 1.08
C ALA A 12 -11.51 -11.06 -0.13
N LEU A 13 -10.25 -10.69 0.10
CA LEU A 13 -9.28 -10.52 -0.98
C LEU A 13 -8.83 -11.86 -1.57
N SER A 14 -8.73 -12.90 -0.76
CA SER A 14 -8.34 -14.22 -1.26
C SER A 14 -9.33 -14.78 -2.27
N LYS A 15 -10.60 -14.44 -2.11
CA LYS A 15 -11.66 -14.91 -3.02
C LYS A 15 -11.73 -14.09 -4.31
N THR A 16 -11.24 -12.87 -4.31
CA THR A 16 -11.45 -11.93 -5.41
C THR A 16 -10.18 -11.57 -6.16
N ALA A 17 -9.12 -11.20 -5.47
CA ALA A 17 -7.88 -10.72 -6.07
C ALA A 17 -6.77 -11.77 -6.06
N SER A 18 -6.90 -12.84 -5.30
CA SER A 18 -5.90 -13.90 -5.15
C SER A 18 -4.51 -13.33 -4.88
N PRO A 19 -4.35 -12.50 -3.85
CA PRO A 19 -3.07 -11.88 -3.57
C PRO A 19 -2.09 -12.85 -2.93
N PHE A 20 -0.79 -12.58 -3.08
CA PHE A 20 0.22 -13.27 -2.29
C PHE A 20 0.71 -12.41 -1.12
N LEU A 21 0.37 -11.13 -1.10
CA LEU A 21 0.86 -10.18 -0.11
C LEU A 21 -0.19 -9.11 0.12
N ILE A 22 -0.48 -8.81 1.38
CA ILE A 22 -1.40 -7.74 1.76
C ILE A 22 -0.78 -6.89 2.86
N TYR A 23 -0.79 -5.59 2.67
CA TYR A 23 -0.37 -4.60 3.66
C TYR A 23 -1.57 -3.80 4.15
N LEU A 24 -1.57 -3.44 5.42
CA LEU A 24 -2.39 -2.34 5.92
C LEU A 24 -1.49 -1.13 6.13
N PHE A 25 -1.98 0.05 5.82
CA PHE A 25 -1.18 1.26 5.98
C PHE A 25 -2.09 2.42 6.42
N GLY A 26 -1.50 3.61 6.56
CA GLY A 26 -2.25 4.79 6.95
C GLY A 26 -2.57 4.86 8.43
N SER A 27 -3.70 5.46 8.79
CA SER A 27 -4.05 5.76 10.18
C SER A 27 -4.24 4.52 11.05
N TYR A 28 -4.71 3.42 10.47
CA TYR A 28 -4.88 2.17 11.21
C TYR A 28 -3.55 1.68 11.82
N VAL A 29 -2.49 1.70 11.01
CA VAL A 29 -1.17 1.23 11.44
C VAL A 29 -0.52 2.21 12.40
N LYS A 30 -0.77 3.51 12.22
CA LYS A 30 -0.20 4.55 13.07
C LYS A 30 -0.91 4.71 14.40
N GLN A 31 -1.93 3.92 14.65
CA GLN A 31 -2.73 3.98 15.88
C GLN A 31 -3.38 5.34 16.12
N THR A 32 -3.60 6.09 15.05
CA THR A 32 -4.32 7.37 15.08
C THR A 32 -5.75 7.20 14.59
N GLU A 33 -6.19 5.96 14.42
CA GLU A 33 -7.50 5.69 13.88
C GLU A 33 -8.62 6.03 14.86
N HIS A 34 -9.73 6.41 14.27
CA HIS A 34 -11.01 6.53 14.97
C HIS A 34 -11.94 5.44 14.43
N PRO A 35 -13.05 5.15 15.11
CA PRO A 35 -14.00 4.15 14.60
C PRO A 35 -14.48 4.42 13.17
N ASP A 36 -14.47 5.69 12.76
CA ASP A 36 -14.92 6.10 11.42
C ASP A 36 -13.79 6.30 10.43
N SER A 37 -12.54 6.01 10.82
CA SER A 37 -11.39 6.17 9.92
C SER A 37 -11.43 5.15 8.80
N ASP A 38 -10.93 5.56 7.62
CA ASP A 38 -10.78 4.67 6.48
C ASP A 38 -9.76 3.58 6.78
N ILE A 39 -9.98 2.42 6.19
CA ILE A 39 -9.01 1.33 6.22
C ILE A 39 -8.27 1.34 4.89
N ASP A 40 -6.97 1.51 4.94
CA ASP A 40 -6.12 1.56 3.74
C ASP A 40 -5.44 0.21 3.54
N ILE A 41 -5.74 -0.41 2.40
CA ILE A 41 -5.28 -1.77 2.07
C ILE A 41 -4.50 -1.73 0.77
N ALA A 42 -3.31 -2.31 0.75
CA ALA A 42 -2.55 -2.51 -0.48
C ALA A 42 -2.26 -4.00 -0.65
N PHE A 43 -2.33 -4.48 -1.87
CA PHE A 43 -2.10 -5.90 -2.14
C PHE A 43 -1.25 -6.11 -3.39
N LEU A 44 -0.67 -7.29 -3.51
CA LEU A 44 0.07 -7.74 -4.69
C LEU A 44 -0.45 -9.10 -5.12
N SER A 45 -0.74 -9.22 -6.41
CA SER A 45 -1.13 -10.49 -7.03
C SER A 45 -0.17 -10.77 -8.19
N LYS A 46 0.19 -12.04 -8.39
CA LYS A 46 1.12 -12.41 -9.46
C LYS A 46 0.46 -12.44 -10.83
N ASP A 47 -0.66 -13.13 -10.90
CA ASP A 47 -1.26 -13.50 -12.18
C ASP A 47 -2.57 -12.79 -12.49
N LYS A 48 -3.04 -11.96 -11.59
CA LYS A 48 -4.34 -11.33 -11.75
C LYS A 48 -4.21 -9.81 -11.77
N LYS A 49 -4.59 -9.23 -12.89
CA LYS A 49 -4.64 -7.78 -13.01
C LYS A 49 -6.09 -7.34 -13.00
N LEU A 50 -6.44 -6.54 -12.02
CA LEU A 50 -7.80 -6.06 -11.85
C LEU A 50 -7.97 -4.67 -12.46
N GLY A 51 -9.10 -4.44 -13.11
CA GLY A 51 -9.46 -3.12 -13.60
C GLY A 51 -9.96 -2.24 -12.46
N LYS A 52 -10.07 -0.95 -12.73
CA LYS A 52 -10.50 0.02 -11.72
C LYS A 52 -11.91 -0.29 -11.20
N TYR A 53 -12.79 -0.71 -12.08
CA TYR A 53 -14.15 -1.03 -11.69
C TYR A 53 -14.22 -2.26 -10.77
N GLU A 54 -13.44 -3.28 -11.11
CA GLU A 54 -13.35 -4.48 -10.27
C GLU A 54 -12.80 -4.15 -8.89
N LEU A 55 -11.76 -3.32 -8.82
CA LEU A 55 -11.19 -2.86 -7.55
C LEU A 55 -12.23 -2.10 -6.73
N PHE A 56 -13.00 -1.24 -7.39
CA PHE A 56 -14.05 -0.49 -6.73
C PHE A 56 -15.10 -1.43 -6.11
N LEU A 57 -15.54 -2.43 -6.85
CA LEU A 57 -16.55 -3.38 -6.35
C LEU A 57 -16.02 -4.20 -5.18
N ILE A 58 -14.77 -4.63 -5.25
CA ILE A 58 -14.14 -5.39 -4.16
C ILE A 58 -14.03 -4.51 -2.91
N ALA A 59 -13.59 -3.26 -3.08
CA ALA A 59 -13.48 -2.31 -1.98
C ALA A 59 -14.84 -2.06 -1.32
N GLN A 60 -15.90 -1.92 -2.11
CA GLN A 60 -17.25 -1.72 -1.59
C GLN A 60 -17.73 -2.94 -0.81
N ASP A 61 -17.43 -4.13 -1.29
CA ASP A 61 -17.80 -5.36 -0.58
C ASP A 61 -17.12 -5.45 0.78
N ILE A 62 -15.81 -5.16 0.81
CA ILE A 62 -15.06 -5.16 2.07
C ILE A 62 -15.59 -4.08 3.01
N ALA A 63 -15.83 -2.88 2.48
CA ALA A 63 -16.35 -1.76 3.27
C ALA A 63 -17.69 -2.13 3.92
N SER A 64 -18.55 -2.80 3.18
CA SER A 64 -19.85 -3.25 3.69
C SER A 64 -19.67 -4.25 4.83
N LYS A 65 -18.75 -5.19 4.68
CA LYS A 65 -18.49 -6.21 5.72
C LYS A 65 -17.88 -5.63 6.97
N LEU A 66 -17.02 -4.61 6.82
CA LEU A 66 -16.34 -3.98 7.94
C LEU A 66 -17.12 -2.81 8.54
N ASN A 67 -18.15 -2.36 7.85
CA ASN A 67 -18.92 -1.16 8.20
C ASN A 67 -18.00 0.06 8.35
N ARG A 68 -17.03 0.19 7.43
CA ARG A 68 -16.04 1.28 7.38
C ARG A 68 -15.67 1.51 5.93
N ASP A 69 -15.26 2.73 5.61
CA ASP A 69 -14.76 3.03 4.28
C ASP A 69 -13.42 2.31 4.06
N VAL A 70 -13.23 1.83 2.85
CA VAL A 70 -12.04 1.07 2.47
C VAL A 70 -11.42 1.68 1.23
N ASP A 71 -10.10 1.94 1.30
CA ASP A 71 -9.31 2.36 0.17
C ASP A 71 -8.43 1.18 -0.23
N LEU A 72 -8.68 0.63 -1.40
CA LEU A 72 -8.00 -0.59 -1.88
C LEU A 72 -7.10 -0.26 -3.05
N ILE A 73 -5.82 -0.52 -2.88
CA ILE A 73 -4.80 -0.18 -3.87
C ILE A 73 -4.12 -1.44 -4.40
N ASP A 74 -4.05 -1.57 -5.72
CA ASP A 74 -3.19 -2.56 -6.36
C ASP A 74 -1.78 -1.99 -6.38
N LEU A 75 -0.92 -2.51 -5.52
CA LEU A 75 0.41 -1.96 -5.32
C LEU A 75 1.29 -2.03 -6.56
N ASN A 76 1.05 -3.00 -7.46
CA ASN A 76 1.76 -3.08 -8.72
C ASN A 76 1.52 -1.87 -9.63
N GLN A 77 0.38 -1.21 -9.48
CA GLN A 77 0.00 -0.09 -10.32
C GLN A 77 0.29 1.27 -9.67
N ALA A 78 0.83 1.26 -8.47
CA ALA A 78 1.13 2.49 -7.73
C ALA A 78 2.49 3.06 -8.14
N SER A 79 2.72 4.34 -7.82
CA SER A 79 4.00 4.98 -8.06
C SER A 79 5.09 4.38 -7.17
N THR A 80 6.36 4.54 -7.59
CA THR A 80 7.49 4.06 -6.79
C THR A 80 7.52 4.70 -5.41
N VAL A 81 7.23 5.99 -5.33
CA VAL A 81 7.19 6.72 -4.04
C VAL A 81 6.13 6.13 -3.13
N PHE A 82 4.94 5.88 -3.65
CA PHE A 82 3.85 5.30 -2.86
C PHE A 82 4.19 3.87 -2.42
N GLN A 83 4.73 3.06 -3.35
CA GLN A 83 5.15 1.70 -3.04
C GLN A 83 6.18 1.68 -1.91
N ALA A 84 7.19 2.55 -1.98
CA ALA A 84 8.20 2.65 -0.94
C ALA A 84 7.61 3.06 0.40
N GLN A 85 6.66 3.97 0.39
CA GLN A 85 5.99 4.41 1.61
C GLN A 85 5.23 3.26 2.27
N VAL A 86 4.48 2.48 1.49
CA VAL A 86 3.74 1.33 2.02
C VAL A 86 4.69 0.28 2.60
N ILE A 87 5.79 -0.02 1.88
CA ILE A 87 6.79 -0.98 2.35
C ILE A 87 7.40 -0.54 3.69
N SER A 88 7.70 0.76 3.81
CA SER A 88 8.40 1.30 4.97
C SER A 88 7.50 1.45 6.19
N THR A 89 6.23 1.77 5.99
CA THR A 89 5.32 2.13 7.10
C THR A 89 4.17 1.15 7.28
N GLY A 90 3.91 0.30 6.29
CA GLY A 90 2.78 -0.61 6.32
C GLY A 90 3.00 -1.82 7.21
N LYS A 91 1.90 -2.45 7.56
CA LYS A 91 1.91 -3.70 8.32
C LYS A 91 1.51 -4.84 7.38
N VAL A 92 2.36 -5.86 7.27
CA VAL A 92 2.03 -7.06 6.49
C VAL A 92 1.04 -7.90 7.29
N ILE A 93 -0.14 -8.13 6.73
CA ILE A 93 -1.15 -8.97 7.38
C ILE A 93 -1.29 -10.33 6.71
N TYR A 94 -0.75 -10.47 5.50
CA TYR A 94 -0.86 -11.73 4.74
C TYR A 94 0.34 -11.84 3.81
N ASN A 95 1.01 -12.98 3.85
CA ASN A 95 2.18 -13.23 3.02
C ASN A 95 2.35 -14.73 2.84
N ILE A 96 2.15 -15.22 1.62
CA ILE A 96 2.29 -16.65 1.29
C ILE A 96 3.49 -16.93 0.41
N ASP A 97 4.29 -15.92 0.10
CA ASP A 97 5.46 -16.09 -0.75
C ASP A 97 6.56 -15.10 -0.35
N ASN A 98 7.36 -15.50 0.61
CA ASN A 98 8.46 -14.68 1.13
C ASN A 98 9.46 -14.27 0.06
N ARG A 99 9.70 -15.13 -0.89
CA ARG A 99 10.65 -14.86 -1.97
C ARG A 99 10.16 -13.70 -2.84
N GLU A 100 8.89 -13.78 -3.26
CA GLU A 100 8.28 -12.73 -4.06
C GLU A 100 8.20 -11.42 -3.30
N LYS A 101 7.85 -11.49 -2.02
CA LYS A 101 7.82 -10.31 -1.15
C LYS A 101 9.18 -9.64 -1.09
N SER A 102 10.22 -10.41 -0.81
CA SER A 102 11.58 -9.88 -0.70
C SER A 102 12.07 -9.29 -2.02
N GLN A 103 11.80 -9.94 -3.13
CA GLN A 103 12.18 -9.44 -4.45
C GLN A 103 11.48 -8.12 -4.77
N PHE A 104 10.19 -8.04 -4.48
CA PHE A 104 9.42 -6.83 -4.71
C PHE A 104 9.96 -5.67 -3.86
N GLU A 105 10.13 -5.91 -2.57
CA GLU A 105 10.58 -4.86 -1.65
C GLU A 105 11.98 -4.37 -1.99
N MET A 106 12.90 -5.27 -2.30
CA MET A 106 14.26 -4.90 -2.70
C MET A 106 14.26 -4.08 -3.97
N LYS A 107 13.47 -4.50 -4.96
CA LYS A 107 13.37 -3.78 -6.22
C LYS A 107 12.86 -2.36 -6.02
N ILE A 108 11.79 -2.22 -5.26
CA ILE A 108 11.16 -0.91 -5.05
C ILE A 108 12.07 0.01 -4.24
N LEU A 109 12.68 -0.49 -3.17
CA LEU A 109 13.56 0.33 -2.35
C LEU A 109 14.79 0.77 -3.13
N LYS A 110 15.31 -0.08 -4.00
CA LYS A 110 16.42 0.26 -4.89
C LYS A 110 16.02 1.35 -5.89
N MET A 111 14.84 1.21 -6.49
CA MET A 111 14.32 2.22 -7.41
C MET A 111 14.07 3.55 -6.70
N TYR A 112 13.56 3.51 -5.49
CA TYR A 112 13.29 4.70 -4.71
C TYR A 112 14.58 5.42 -4.32
N ALA A 113 15.61 4.67 -3.92
CA ALA A 113 16.93 5.24 -3.61
C ALA A 113 17.52 5.93 -4.84
N LYS A 114 17.42 5.30 -6.00
CA LYS A 114 17.91 5.89 -7.25
C LYS A 114 17.15 7.17 -7.60
N LEU A 115 15.85 7.17 -7.43
CA LEU A 115 15.03 8.35 -7.68
C LEU A 115 15.44 9.50 -6.78
N ASN A 116 15.70 9.25 -5.50
CA ASN A 116 16.16 10.27 -4.57
C ASN A 116 17.54 10.80 -4.94
N GLU A 117 18.45 9.97 -5.39
CA GLU A 117 19.76 10.39 -5.87
C GLU A 117 19.63 11.35 -7.07
N GLU A 118 18.76 11.05 -7.99
CA GLU A 118 18.52 11.87 -9.17
C GLU A 118 17.89 13.22 -8.80
N ARG A 119 17.11 13.28 -7.74
CA ARG A 119 16.43 14.50 -7.31
C ARG A 119 17.28 15.37 -6.40
N ALA A 120 18.26 14.79 -5.70
CA ALA A 120 19.07 15.52 -4.72
C ALA A 120 19.78 16.77 -5.28
N PRO A 121 20.44 16.71 -6.46
CA PRO A 121 21.08 17.90 -7.01
C PRO A 121 20.11 19.04 -7.28
N ILE A 122 18.90 18.73 -7.69
CA ILE A 122 17.86 19.75 -7.94
C ILE A 122 17.44 20.40 -6.63
N LEU A 123 17.24 19.61 -5.58
CA LEU A 123 16.84 20.12 -4.26
C LEU A 123 17.93 20.96 -3.64
N GLU A 124 19.19 20.56 -3.74
CA GLU A 124 20.34 21.32 -3.26
C GLU A 124 20.43 22.68 -3.95
N ARG A 125 20.25 22.70 -5.26
CA ARG A 125 20.29 23.93 -6.05
C ARG A 125 19.19 24.89 -5.62
N ILE A 126 18.01 24.40 -5.35
CA ILE A 126 16.88 25.20 -4.88
C ILE A 126 17.20 25.81 -3.52
N ASN A 127 17.76 25.03 -2.61
CA ASN A 127 18.12 25.49 -1.27
C ASN A 127 19.21 26.57 -1.32
N GLU A 128 20.21 26.39 -2.17
CA GLU A 128 21.29 27.36 -2.34
C GLU A 128 20.78 28.69 -2.89
N SER A 129 19.83 28.66 -3.78
CA SER A 129 19.26 29.87 -4.38
C SER A 129 18.35 30.63 -3.42
N GLY A 130 17.87 29.97 -2.39
CA GLY A 130 16.95 30.56 -1.43
C GLY A 130 15.60 30.95 -2.00
N THR A 131 15.27 30.43 -3.17
CA THR A 131 14.04 30.78 -3.87
C THR A 131 12.82 29.98 -3.45
N ILE A 132 13.01 28.85 -2.79
CA ILE A 132 11.91 28.03 -2.34
C ILE A 132 12.08 27.71 -0.87
N HIS A 133 11.05 28.05 -0.12
CA HIS A 133 10.96 27.71 1.30
C HIS A 133 9.72 26.83 1.48
N LEU A 134 9.97 25.62 1.85
CA LEU A 134 8.91 24.63 2.02
C LEU A 134 8.60 24.41 3.49
#